data_5d6496f6a78acd0f01bac9ae3efb30a7
#
_entry.id   5d6496f6a78acd0f01bac9ae3efb30a7
#
_cell.length_a   1.000
_cell.length_b   1.000
_cell.length_c   1.000
_cell.angle_alpha   90.00
_cell.angle_beta   90.00
_cell.angle_gamma   90.00
#
_symmetry.space_group_name_H-M   'P 1'
#
loop_
_entity.id
_entity.type
_entity.pdbx_description
1 polymer ?
#
loop_
_entity_poly.entity_id
_entity_poly.type
_entity_poly.pdbx_seq_one_letter_code
_entity_poly.pdbx_strand_id
1 'polypeptide(L)'
;MEPGKYTVILEPAASVGLLGRLMGAMGQRQADEGRSFLSKKLKEGETGAKNKHGEKMFDERVHIYSDPNHPIAPSAPFSSDGFPRSKTDWIKGGVITNMPNSPYWAKHTDTEYVPRGGSFIMAGGDESLAEMIKNTRRGVLVTRLWYIRALDPQTLLQTGLTRDGTFYIENGKIKYPIKNFRFNESPIVMLNNIEALGKPERINGNMVPPMKIRDFTF
;
A
#
# COMPACT_ATOMS: atom_id res chain seq x y z
N MET A 1 2.42 25.45 7.97
CA MET A 1 1.45 24.48 8.50
C MET A 1 2.12 23.75 9.64
N GLU A 2 1.48 23.62 10.78
CA GLU A 2 2.04 22.94 11.94
C GLU A 2 2.01 21.41 11.77
N PRO A 3 2.97 20.67 12.36
CA PRO A 3 2.92 19.22 12.40
C PRO A 3 1.62 18.71 13.01
N GLY A 4 1.11 17.60 12.53
CA GLY A 4 -0.15 17.05 13.05
C GLY A 4 -0.82 16.08 12.08
N LYS A 5 -2.06 15.71 12.41
CA LYS A 5 -2.88 14.83 11.56
C LYS A 5 -3.80 15.64 10.68
N TYR A 6 -3.84 15.29 9.42
CA TYR A 6 -4.64 15.96 8.40
C TYR A 6 -5.37 14.96 7.52
N THR A 7 -6.53 15.34 7.01
CA THR A 7 -7.07 14.67 5.82
C THR A 7 -6.14 14.97 4.66
N VAL A 8 -5.67 13.94 3.98
CA VAL A 8 -4.86 14.08 2.77
C VAL A 8 -5.57 13.51 1.57
N ILE A 9 -5.31 14.10 0.41
CA ILE A 9 -5.62 13.49 -0.87
C ILE A 9 -4.28 13.16 -1.51
N LEU A 10 -4.02 11.87 -1.69
CA LEU A 10 -2.83 11.36 -2.35
C LEU A 10 -3.17 11.12 -3.83
N GLU A 11 -2.49 11.82 -4.74
CA GLU A 11 -2.57 11.47 -6.15
C GLU A 11 -1.91 10.11 -6.42
N PRO A 12 -2.17 9.46 -7.57
CA PRO A 12 -1.62 8.13 -7.88
C PRO A 12 -0.10 8.03 -7.70
N ALA A 13 0.65 9.08 -8.06
CA ALA A 13 2.10 9.11 -7.90
C ALA A 13 2.57 9.21 -6.43
N ALA A 14 1.72 9.71 -5.52
CA ALA A 14 1.96 9.66 -4.08
C ALA A 14 1.54 8.30 -3.51
N SER A 15 0.36 7.80 -3.90
CA SER A 15 -0.19 6.52 -3.45
C SER A 15 0.75 5.34 -3.74
N VAL A 16 1.31 5.27 -4.95
CA VAL A 16 2.20 4.18 -5.37
C VAL A 16 3.45 4.08 -4.48
N GLY A 17 3.91 5.19 -3.92
CA GLY A 17 5.10 5.22 -3.07
C GLY A 17 4.92 4.38 -1.79
N LEU A 18 3.83 4.59 -1.05
CA LEU A 18 3.52 3.85 0.18
C LEU A 18 3.00 2.44 -0.10
N LEU A 19 2.18 2.25 -1.14
CA LEU A 19 1.74 0.93 -1.57
C LEU A 19 2.91 0.04 -2.00
N GLY A 20 3.92 0.60 -2.68
CA GLY A 20 5.13 -0.12 -3.01
C GLY A 20 5.92 -0.60 -1.78
N ARG A 21 5.92 0.17 -0.67
CA ARG A 21 6.51 -0.25 0.61
C ARG A 21 5.73 -1.41 1.23
N LEU A 22 4.41 -1.34 1.20
CA LEU A 22 3.55 -2.45 1.65
C LEU A 22 3.84 -3.72 0.85
N MET A 23 3.76 -3.65 -0.48
CA MET A 23 3.98 -4.82 -1.36
C MET A 23 5.40 -5.38 -1.23
N GLY A 24 6.39 -4.52 -1.02
CA GLY A 24 7.77 -4.93 -0.77
C GLY A 24 7.96 -5.74 0.53
N ALA A 25 7.13 -5.46 1.54
CA ALA A 25 7.23 -6.07 2.88
C ALA A 25 6.36 -7.33 3.06
N MET A 26 5.62 -7.79 2.03
CA MET A 26 4.70 -8.92 2.13
C MET A 26 5.34 -10.31 2.07
N GLY A 27 6.68 -10.41 2.08
CA GLY A 27 7.37 -11.71 1.94
C GLY A 27 7.04 -12.69 3.08
N GLN A 28 6.66 -13.93 2.72
CA GLN A 28 6.29 -14.97 3.69
C GLN A 28 7.43 -15.26 4.67
N ARG A 29 8.66 -15.42 4.19
CA ARG A 29 9.80 -15.74 5.04
C ARG A 29 10.01 -14.72 6.17
N GLN A 30 9.95 -13.42 5.85
CA GLN A 30 10.11 -12.38 6.87
C GLN A 30 8.96 -12.42 7.90
N ALA A 31 7.75 -12.76 7.45
CA ALA A 31 6.61 -12.93 8.34
C ALA A 31 6.79 -14.12 9.30
N ASP A 32 7.17 -15.28 8.77
CA ASP A 32 7.37 -16.50 9.55
C ASP A 32 8.54 -16.38 10.55
N GLU A 33 9.58 -15.62 10.20
CA GLU A 33 10.74 -15.35 11.05
C GLU A 33 10.53 -14.20 12.06
N GLY A 34 9.33 -13.62 12.15
CA GLY A 34 9.03 -12.56 13.13
C GLY A 34 9.54 -11.17 12.75
N ARG A 35 9.92 -10.93 11.48
CA ARG A 35 10.60 -9.71 11.01
C ARG A 35 9.72 -8.79 10.13
N SER A 36 8.39 -8.95 10.18
CA SER A 36 7.45 -8.24 9.31
C SER A 36 6.19 -7.85 10.08
N PHE A 37 5.46 -6.89 9.54
CA PHE A 37 4.11 -6.53 10.00
C PHE A 37 3.10 -7.69 9.86
N LEU A 38 3.41 -8.68 9.01
CA LEU A 38 2.63 -9.90 8.83
C LEU A 38 3.01 -11.00 9.83
N SER A 39 3.96 -10.77 10.71
CA SER A 39 4.35 -11.74 11.73
C SER A 39 3.27 -11.86 12.80
N LYS A 40 3.04 -13.08 13.24
CA LYS A 40 2.12 -13.41 14.34
C LYS A 40 2.95 -13.85 15.55
N LYS A 41 2.78 -13.18 16.68
CA LYS A 41 3.37 -13.61 17.94
C LYS A 41 2.52 -14.76 18.49
N LEU A 42 3.08 -15.96 18.53
CA LEU A 42 2.50 -17.09 19.24
C LEU A 42 2.84 -16.95 20.73
N LYS A 43 1.91 -17.29 21.60
CA LYS A 43 2.18 -17.43 23.04
C LYS A 43 3.03 -18.67 23.28
N GLU A 44 3.68 -18.72 24.43
CA GLU A 44 4.46 -19.89 24.83
C GLU A 44 3.57 -21.13 24.86
N GLY A 45 3.98 -22.20 24.14
CA GLY A 45 3.21 -23.45 24.00
C GLY A 45 2.14 -23.43 22.87
N GLU A 46 1.87 -22.30 22.23
CA GLU A 46 0.99 -22.27 21.06
C GLU A 46 1.69 -22.81 19.81
N THR A 47 0.98 -23.67 19.08
CA THR A 47 1.36 -24.12 17.75
C THR A 47 0.42 -23.54 16.71
N GLY A 48 0.93 -23.18 15.52
CA GLY A 48 0.11 -22.63 14.45
C GLY A 48 0.88 -21.75 13.47
N ALA A 49 0.16 -21.09 12.59
CA ALA A 49 0.75 -20.20 11.61
C ALA A 49 1.46 -19.01 12.29
N LYS A 50 2.73 -18.81 11.94
CA LYS A 50 3.58 -17.71 12.45
C LYS A 50 3.35 -16.39 11.71
N ASN A 51 2.39 -16.37 10.79
CA ASN A 51 2.07 -15.22 9.97
C ASN A 51 0.56 -14.96 9.92
N LYS A 52 0.18 -13.81 9.37
CA LYS A 52 -1.20 -13.33 9.31
C LYS A 52 -1.91 -13.68 7.99
N HIS A 53 -1.51 -14.75 7.31
CA HIS A 53 -2.26 -15.24 6.14
C HIS A 53 -3.71 -15.55 6.54
N GLY A 54 -4.67 -15.12 5.72
CA GLY A 54 -6.10 -15.26 5.98
C GLY A 54 -6.69 -14.26 6.99
N GLU A 55 -5.89 -13.38 7.60
CA GLU A 55 -6.40 -12.37 8.54
C GLU A 55 -6.84 -11.09 7.82
N LYS A 56 -7.94 -10.49 8.27
CA LYS A 56 -8.39 -9.17 7.82
C LYS A 56 -7.56 -8.10 8.53
N MET A 57 -6.75 -7.38 7.77
CA MET A 57 -5.85 -6.36 8.29
C MET A 57 -6.19 -4.95 7.82
N PHE A 58 -6.97 -4.82 6.76
CA PHE A 58 -7.26 -3.56 6.10
C PHE A 58 -8.76 -3.33 5.94
N ASP A 59 -9.11 -2.10 5.59
CA ASP A 59 -10.48 -1.74 5.17
C ASP A 59 -10.94 -2.67 4.02
N GLU A 60 -12.21 -3.02 4.00
CA GLU A 60 -12.77 -3.95 3.02
C GLU A 60 -12.67 -3.47 1.56
N ARG A 61 -12.49 -2.17 1.34
CA ARG A 61 -12.25 -1.59 0.01
C ARG A 61 -10.85 -1.91 -0.53
N VAL A 62 -9.93 -2.40 0.30
CA VAL A 62 -8.57 -2.71 -0.12
C VAL A 62 -8.54 -4.04 -0.86
N HIS A 63 -8.35 -3.96 -2.16
CA HIS A 63 -8.11 -5.10 -3.03
C HIS A 63 -6.86 -4.82 -3.86
N ILE A 64 -5.80 -5.59 -3.62
CA ILE A 64 -4.51 -5.46 -4.34
C ILE A 64 -4.14 -6.81 -4.94
N TYR A 65 -3.88 -6.82 -6.23
CA TYR A 65 -3.53 -8.02 -6.99
C TYR A 65 -2.43 -7.75 -8.02
N SER A 66 -1.88 -8.80 -8.58
CA SER A 66 -1.01 -8.76 -9.77
C SER A 66 -1.65 -9.55 -10.89
N ASP A 67 -1.52 -9.08 -12.12
CA ASP A 67 -1.97 -9.77 -13.31
C ASP A 67 -0.96 -9.53 -14.44
N PRO A 68 -0.16 -10.53 -14.83
CA PRO A 68 0.82 -10.37 -15.90
C PRO A 68 0.19 -10.02 -17.26
N ASN A 69 -1.08 -10.39 -17.47
CA ASN A 69 -1.81 -10.15 -18.71
C ASN A 69 -2.73 -8.91 -18.65
N HIS A 70 -2.57 -8.07 -17.63
CA HIS A 70 -3.43 -6.90 -17.48
C HIS A 70 -3.27 -5.94 -18.68
N PRO A 71 -4.36 -5.50 -19.35
CA PRO A 71 -4.28 -4.76 -20.61
C PRO A 71 -3.57 -3.41 -20.50
N ILE A 72 -3.59 -2.77 -19.32
CA ILE A 72 -2.99 -1.45 -19.11
C ILE A 72 -1.66 -1.53 -18.35
N ALA A 73 -1.50 -2.48 -17.43
CA ALA A 73 -0.31 -2.65 -16.60
C ALA A 73 0.25 -4.09 -16.68
N PRO A 74 0.61 -4.57 -17.88
CA PRO A 74 1.17 -5.90 -18.01
C PRO A 74 2.53 -6.00 -17.32
N SER A 75 2.94 -7.22 -16.98
CA SER A 75 4.27 -7.49 -16.44
C SER A 75 4.85 -8.76 -17.06
N ALA A 76 6.13 -9.06 -16.78
CA ALA A 76 6.75 -10.27 -17.26
C ALA A 76 5.93 -11.51 -16.83
N PRO A 77 5.67 -12.48 -17.74
CA PRO A 77 4.85 -13.66 -17.45
C PRO A 77 5.57 -14.72 -16.60
N PHE A 78 6.83 -14.49 -16.25
CA PHE A 78 7.63 -15.36 -15.39
C PHE A 78 8.46 -14.56 -14.38
N SER A 79 8.78 -15.18 -13.26
CA SER A 79 9.65 -14.63 -12.22
C SER A 79 11.13 -14.68 -12.65
N SER A 80 12.02 -14.04 -11.86
CA SER A 80 13.47 -14.16 -12.05
C SER A 80 13.98 -15.60 -11.91
N ASP A 81 13.25 -16.45 -11.20
CA ASP A 81 13.56 -17.86 -10.99
C ASP A 81 13.01 -18.76 -12.12
N GLY A 82 12.44 -18.17 -13.19
CA GLY A 82 11.89 -18.88 -14.35
C GLY A 82 10.50 -19.49 -14.17
N PHE A 83 9.85 -19.28 -13.04
CA PHE A 83 8.51 -19.81 -12.80
C PHE A 83 7.42 -18.90 -13.39
N PRO A 84 6.34 -19.48 -13.94
CA PRO A 84 5.24 -18.71 -14.49
C PRO A 84 4.55 -17.88 -13.41
N ARG A 85 4.14 -16.68 -13.79
CA ARG A 85 3.27 -15.82 -12.99
C ARG A 85 1.85 -15.93 -13.49
N SER A 86 0.91 -15.98 -12.58
CA SER A 86 -0.52 -15.92 -12.84
C SER A 86 -1.14 -14.70 -12.15
N LYS A 87 -2.39 -14.46 -12.44
CA LYS A 87 -3.17 -13.49 -11.67
C LYS A 87 -3.22 -13.95 -10.20
N THR A 88 -2.76 -13.09 -9.30
CA THR A 88 -2.62 -13.41 -7.87
C THR A 88 -3.19 -12.26 -7.04
N ASP A 89 -4.19 -12.55 -6.22
CA ASP A 89 -4.71 -11.62 -5.22
C ASP A 89 -3.76 -11.63 -4.01
N TRP A 90 -3.23 -10.48 -3.63
CA TRP A 90 -2.40 -10.30 -2.44
C TRP A 90 -3.23 -9.95 -1.22
N ILE A 91 -4.14 -9.00 -1.43
CA ILE A 91 -5.09 -8.52 -0.44
C ILE A 91 -6.45 -8.45 -1.13
N LYS A 92 -7.45 -9.10 -0.58
CA LYS A 92 -8.81 -9.10 -1.13
C LYS A 92 -9.83 -8.80 -0.03
N GLY A 93 -10.57 -7.70 -0.19
CA GLY A 93 -11.53 -7.28 0.84
C GLY A 93 -10.86 -7.00 2.20
N GLY A 94 -9.62 -6.47 2.18
CA GLY A 94 -8.82 -6.24 3.37
C GLY A 94 -8.14 -7.46 3.99
N VAL A 95 -8.37 -8.66 3.45
CA VAL A 95 -7.80 -9.93 3.93
C VAL A 95 -6.49 -10.24 3.20
N ILE A 96 -5.47 -10.68 3.92
CA ILE A 96 -4.21 -11.17 3.35
C ILE A 96 -4.46 -12.53 2.71
N THR A 97 -4.50 -12.61 1.39
CA THR A 97 -4.85 -13.84 0.66
C THR A 97 -3.63 -14.60 0.15
N ASN A 98 -2.53 -13.90 -0.12
CA ASN A 98 -1.27 -14.51 -0.54
C ASN A 98 -0.07 -13.72 -0.02
N MET A 99 1.04 -14.42 0.16
CA MET A 99 2.35 -13.85 0.48
C MET A 99 3.40 -14.47 -0.45
N PRO A 100 4.21 -13.64 -1.16
CA PRO A 100 5.25 -14.20 -2.02
C PRO A 100 6.34 -14.88 -1.20
N ASN A 101 6.82 -16.02 -1.68
CA ASN A 101 7.90 -16.77 -1.06
C ASN A 101 8.97 -17.14 -2.13
N SER A 102 10.03 -17.82 -1.71
CA SER A 102 11.01 -18.41 -2.62
C SER A 102 10.76 -19.92 -2.75
N PRO A 103 11.24 -20.58 -3.84
CA PRO A 103 11.14 -22.03 -3.96
C PRO A 103 11.77 -22.79 -2.78
N TYR A 104 12.89 -22.26 -2.26
CA TYR A 104 13.52 -22.78 -1.05
C TYR A 104 12.59 -22.71 0.16
N TRP A 105 11.98 -21.53 0.40
CA TRP A 105 11.13 -21.33 1.57
C TRP A 105 9.83 -22.14 1.48
N ALA A 106 9.23 -22.21 0.31
CA ALA A 106 8.05 -23.04 0.04
C ALA A 106 8.32 -24.51 0.40
N LYS A 107 9.46 -25.06 -0.06
CA LYS A 107 9.88 -26.43 0.30
C LYS A 107 10.17 -26.58 1.80
N HIS A 108 10.81 -25.58 2.41
CA HIS A 108 11.18 -25.61 3.84
C HIS A 108 9.96 -25.60 4.76
N THR A 109 8.89 -24.92 4.38
CA THR A 109 7.66 -24.76 5.18
C THR A 109 6.52 -25.66 4.71
N ASP A 110 6.74 -26.50 3.71
CA ASP A 110 5.72 -27.34 3.07
C ASP A 110 4.50 -26.55 2.60
N THR A 111 4.76 -25.42 1.94
CA THR A 111 3.74 -24.51 1.39
C THR A 111 3.87 -24.41 -0.11
N GLU A 112 2.83 -23.93 -0.79
CA GLU A 112 2.89 -23.64 -2.21
C GLU A 112 3.87 -22.50 -2.51
N TYR A 113 4.60 -22.64 -3.63
CA TYR A 113 5.43 -21.56 -4.15
C TYR A 113 4.56 -20.47 -4.79
N VAL A 114 4.65 -19.27 -4.26
CA VAL A 114 3.96 -18.08 -4.80
C VAL A 114 5.00 -17.06 -5.29
N PRO A 115 5.22 -16.97 -6.62
CA PRO A 115 6.18 -16.01 -7.16
C PRO A 115 5.72 -14.58 -6.91
N ARG A 116 6.65 -13.67 -6.61
CA ARG A 116 6.35 -12.24 -6.47
C ARG A 116 5.79 -11.68 -7.79
N GLY A 117 4.73 -10.90 -7.72
CA GLY A 117 4.17 -10.19 -8.87
C GLY A 117 5.18 -9.24 -9.51
N GLY A 118 5.08 -9.06 -10.83
CA GLY A 118 5.91 -8.10 -11.57
C GLY A 118 5.45 -6.66 -11.47
N SER A 119 4.14 -6.47 -11.25
CA SER A 119 3.46 -5.22 -10.98
C SER A 119 2.39 -5.47 -9.94
N PHE A 120 1.81 -4.41 -9.38
CA PHE A 120 0.60 -4.52 -8.56
C PHE A 120 -0.47 -3.54 -9.02
N ILE A 121 -1.70 -3.93 -8.81
CA ILE A 121 -2.90 -3.19 -9.16
C ILE A 121 -3.74 -3.10 -7.90
N MET A 122 -4.06 -1.90 -7.47
CA MET A 122 -5.05 -1.67 -6.42
C MET A 122 -6.36 -1.28 -7.08
N ALA A 123 -7.42 -1.99 -6.78
CA ALA A 123 -8.77 -1.60 -7.17
C ALA A 123 -9.10 -0.23 -6.58
N GLY A 124 -9.88 0.54 -7.30
CA GLY A 124 -10.29 1.89 -6.88
C GLY A 124 -11.79 2.00 -6.72
N GLY A 125 -12.24 3.24 -6.75
CA GLY A 125 -13.64 3.66 -6.79
C GLY A 125 -13.85 4.64 -7.93
N ASP A 126 -14.93 5.40 -7.86
CA ASP A 126 -15.35 6.31 -8.93
C ASP A 126 -15.24 7.80 -8.55
N GLU A 127 -14.82 8.11 -7.30
CA GLU A 127 -14.76 9.51 -6.87
C GLU A 127 -13.58 10.23 -7.56
N SER A 128 -13.90 11.30 -8.29
CA SER A 128 -12.89 12.10 -8.97
C SER A 128 -12.03 12.90 -7.97
N LEU A 129 -10.81 13.24 -8.38
CA LEU A 129 -9.93 14.11 -7.58
C LEU A 129 -10.61 15.45 -7.24
N ALA A 130 -11.39 16.01 -8.18
CA ALA A 130 -12.13 17.25 -7.97
C ALA A 130 -13.22 17.11 -6.91
N GLU A 131 -13.93 15.99 -6.88
CA GLU A 131 -14.93 15.69 -5.84
C GLU A 131 -14.28 15.47 -4.48
N MET A 132 -13.16 14.73 -4.43
CA MET A 132 -12.39 14.56 -3.18
C MET A 132 -11.97 15.92 -2.61
N ILE A 133 -11.47 16.84 -3.45
CA ILE A 133 -11.10 18.19 -3.03
C ILE A 133 -12.35 18.96 -2.54
N LYS A 134 -13.43 18.97 -3.33
CA LYS A 134 -14.69 19.65 -3.03
C LYS A 134 -15.27 19.19 -1.68
N ASN A 135 -15.15 17.90 -1.36
CA ASN A 135 -15.67 17.27 -0.16
C ASN A 135 -14.66 17.33 1.02
N THR A 136 -13.59 18.11 0.91
CA THR A 136 -12.58 18.27 1.97
C THR A 136 -12.69 19.65 2.61
N ARG A 137 -13.11 19.69 3.89
CA ARG A 137 -13.21 20.95 4.64
C ARG A 137 -11.83 21.55 4.92
N ARG A 138 -10.88 20.72 5.36
CA ARG A 138 -9.50 21.10 5.66
C ARG A 138 -8.59 19.91 5.37
N GLY A 139 -7.58 20.08 4.55
CA GLY A 139 -6.70 18.97 4.18
C GLY A 139 -5.51 19.40 3.36
N VAL A 140 -4.79 18.41 2.84
CA VAL A 140 -3.60 18.59 2.01
C VAL A 140 -3.69 17.71 0.79
N LEU A 141 -3.52 18.29 -0.39
CA LEU A 141 -3.29 17.54 -1.63
C LEU A 141 -1.79 17.30 -1.77
N VAL A 142 -1.41 16.05 -1.97
CA VAL A 142 -0.02 15.61 -2.16
C VAL A 142 0.09 14.92 -3.52
N THR A 143 0.88 15.50 -4.42
CA THR A 143 1.08 14.94 -5.76
C THR A 143 2.09 13.80 -5.77
N ARG A 144 3.10 13.84 -4.89
CA ARG A 144 4.15 12.84 -4.82
C ARG A 144 4.75 12.74 -3.42
N LEU A 145 5.15 11.52 -3.04
CA LEU A 145 6.01 11.25 -1.89
C LEU A 145 7.41 10.87 -2.36
N TRP A 146 8.42 11.29 -1.62
CA TRP A 146 9.82 11.09 -1.99
C TRP A 146 10.70 10.74 -0.79
N TYR A 147 11.82 10.08 -1.07
CA TYR A 147 12.81 9.68 -0.08
C TYR A 147 12.20 8.87 1.07
N ILE A 148 11.30 7.94 0.71
CA ILE A 148 10.60 7.09 1.70
C ILE A 148 11.59 6.09 2.30
N ARG A 149 11.68 6.04 3.63
CA ARG A 149 12.54 5.15 4.41
C ARG A 149 11.72 4.41 5.46
N ALA A 150 12.03 3.12 5.64
CA ALA A 150 11.44 2.34 6.72
C ALA A 150 12.04 2.77 8.07
N LEU A 151 11.16 2.93 9.06
CA LEU A 151 11.51 3.17 10.46
C LEU A 151 11.33 1.90 11.29
N ASP A 152 10.22 1.20 11.08
CA ASP A 152 9.91 -0.02 11.81
C ASP A 152 9.22 -1.05 10.90
N PRO A 153 9.80 -2.24 10.71
CA PRO A 153 9.22 -3.28 9.86
C PRO A 153 7.98 -3.95 10.47
N GLN A 154 7.78 -3.89 11.79
CA GLN A 154 6.67 -4.56 12.47
C GLN A 154 5.37 -3.75 12.39
N THR A 155 5.47 -2.44 12.44
CA THR A 155 4.34 -1.52 12.23
C THR A 155 4.29 -0.99 10.81
N LEU A 156 5.28 -1.34 9.98
CA LEU A 156 5.50 -0.82 8.63
C LEU A 156 5.57 0.71 8.60
N LEU A 157 6.03 1.33 9.69
CA LEU A 157 6.16 2.79 9.78
C LEU A 157 7.22 3.27 8.79
N GLN A 158 6.83 4.26 7.99
CA GLN A 158 7.66 4.91 6.99
C GLN A 158 7.82 6.39 7.32
N THR A 159 8.97 6.95 6.99
CA THR A 159 9.18 8.40 6.94
C THR A 159 9.56 8.82 5.54
N GLY A 160 9.26 10.05 5.18
CA GLY A 160 9.61 10.62 3.88
C GLY A 160 9.23 12.09 3.81
N LEU A 161 9.24 12.62 2.59
CA LEU A 161 8.90 14.01 2.30
C LEU A 161 7.79 14.07 1.26
N THR A 162 6.92 15.06 1.34
CA THR A 162 6.12 15.47 0.19
C THR A 162 7.02 16.09 -0.86
N ARG A 163 6.67 15.96 -2.13
CA ARG A 163 7.50 16.46 -3.25
C ARG A 163 6.64 16.89 -4.44
N ASP A 164 7.22 17.76 -5.25
CA ASP A 164 6.74 18.28 -6.53
C ASP A 164 5.51 19.20 -6.41
N GLY A 165 4.44 18.77 -5.73
CA GLY A 165 3.27 19.59 -5.44
C GLY A 165 2.65 19.20 -4.11
N THR A 166 2.52 20.17 -3.21
CA THR A 166 1.83 20.02 -1.94
C THR A 166 0.97 21.26 -1.73
N PHE A 167 -0.34 21.06 -1.59
CA PHE A 167 -1.28 22.18 -1.60
C PHE A 167 -2.23 22.08 -0.40
N TYR A 168 -2.48 23.22 0.23
CA TYR A 168 -3.47 23.32 1.30
C TYR A 168 -4.87 23.43 0.71
N ILE A 169 -5.78 22.63 1.27
CA ILE A 169 -7.20 22.60 0.91
C ILE A 169 -7.99 23.18 2.08
N GLU A 170 -8.90 24.10 1.76
CA GLU A 170 -9.84 24.63 2.70
C GLU A 170 -11.19 24.90 2.03
N ASN A 171 -12.26 24.45 2.71
CA ASN A 171 -13.65 24.61 2.25
C ASN A 171 -13.84 24.16 0.79
N GLY A 172 -13.31 23.00 0.44
CA GLY A 172 -13.48 22.39 -0.88
C GLY A 172 -12.66 23.03 -2.01
N LYS A 173 -11.64 23.85 -1.69
CA LYS A 173 -10.82 24.54 -2.68
C LYS A 173 -9.34 24.48 -2.31
N ILE A 174 -8.49 24.32 -3.32
CA ILE A 174 -7.05 24.55 -3.19
C ILE A 174 -6.82 26.04 -2.93
N LYS A 175 -6.16 26.38 -1.84
CA LYS A 175 -5.90 27.77 -1.43
C LYS A 175 -4.54 28.27 -1.86
N TYR A 176 -3.50 27.53 -1.53
CA TYR A 176 -2.13 27.92 -1.82
C TYR A 176 -1.20 26.70 -1.77
N PRO A 177 -0.05 26.76 -2.46
CA PRO A 177 1.00 25.76 -2.31
C PRO A 177 1.68 25.90 -0.94
N ILE A 178 2.10 24.78 -0.38
CA ILE A 178 2.88 24.72 0.86
C ILE A 178 4.25 24.09 0.59
N LYS A 179 5.24 24.44 1.40
CA LYS A 179 6.57 23.84 1.31
C LYS A 179 6.49 22.34 1.58
N ASN A 180 7.38 21.58 0.94
CA ASN A 180 7.52 20.17 1.23
C ASN A 180 7.84 19.96 2.72
N PHE A 181 7.24 18.96 3.30
CA PHE A 181 7.44 18.64 4.72
C PHE A 181 7.43 17.14 4.96
N ARG A 182 7.90 16.75 6.14
CA ARG A 182 8.09 15.36 6.50
C ARG A 182 6.77 14.72 6.89
N PHE A 183 6.59 13.47 6.50
CA PHE A 183 5.55 12.60 7.03
C PHE A 183 6.15 11.40 7.79
N ASN A 184 5.40 10.89 8.74
CA ASN A 184 5.64 9.61 9.40
C ASN A 184 4.33 8.83 9.38
N GLU A 185 4.20 7.89 8.46
CA GLU A 185 2.94 7.18 8.23
C GLU A 185 3.17 5.70 7.96
N SER A 186 2.22 4.87 8.40
CA SER A 186 2.18 3.46 8.08
C SER A 186 1.16 3.19 6.98
N PRO A 187 1.52 2.49 5.89
CA PRO A 187 0.55 2.01 4.92
C PRO A 187 -0.61 1.21 5.53
N ILE A 188 -0.37 0.57 6.68
CA ILE A 188 -1.44 -0.17 7.40
C ILE A 188 -2.46 0.81 7.95
N VAL A 189 -2.01 1.86 8.63
CA VAL A 189 -2.89 2.92 9.19
C VAL A 189 -3.58 3.66 8.05
N MET A 190 -2.81 4.05 7.02
CA MET A 190 -3.31 4.72 5.83
C MET A 190 -4.47 3.96 5.18
N LEU A 191 -4.31 2.65 4.93
CA LEU A 191 -5.33 1.84 4.27
C LEU A 191 -6.54 1.50 5.15
N ASN A 192 -6.46 1.70 6.46
CA ASN A 192 -7.59 1.62 7.38
C ASN A 192 -8.30 2.98 7.57
N ASN A 193 -7.69 4.05 7.10
CA ASN A 193 -8.21 5.41 7.19
C ASN A 193 -8.72 5.96 5.84
N ILE A 194 -8.98 5.08 4.88
CA ILE A 194 -9.54 5.48 3.57
C ILE A 194 -10.92 6.13 3.78
N GLU A 195 -11.12 7.30 3.19
CA GLU A 195 -12.44 7.95 3.08
C GLU A 195 -13.01 7.77 1.67
N ALA A 196 -12.16 7.90 0.65
CA ALA A 196 -12.55 7.75 -0.74
C ALA A 196 -11.44 7.18 -1.61
N LEU A 197 -11.82 6.50 -2.68
CA LEU A 197 -10.94 5.99 -3.73
C LEU A 197 -11.44 6.49 -5.09
N GLY A 198 -10.53 6.94 -5.91
CA GLY A 198 -10.83 7.29 -7.29
C GLY A 198 -10.48 6.18 -8.28
N LYS A 199 -10.58 6.49 -9.56
CA LYS A 199 -10.28 5.55 -10.63
C LYS A 199 -8.76 5.28 -10.68
N PRO A 200 -8.32 4.00 -10.73
CA PRO A 200 -6.89 3.69 -10.79
C PRO A 200 -6.23 4.20 -12.08
N GLU A 201 -5.03 4.73 -11.93
CA GLU A 201 -4.19 5.22 -13.02
C GLU A 201 -2.87 4.44 -13.07
N ARG A 202 -2.30 4.32 -14.28
CA ARG A 202 -1.02 3.65 -14.48
C ARG A 202 0.15 4.55 -14.08
N ILE A 203 0.89 4.15 -13.06
CA ILE A 203 2.08 4.85 -12.55
C ILE A 203 3.23 3.84 -12.37
N ASN A 204 4.38 4.09 -13.02
CA ASN A 204 5.59 3.27 -12.88
C ASN A 204 5.34 1.75 -13.05
N GLY A 205 4.50 1.37 -14.04
CA GLY A 205 4.15 -0.02 -14.30
C GLY A 205 3.07 -0.62 -13.40
N ASN A 206 2.66 0.06 -12.34
CA ASN A 206 1.58 -0.33 -11.44
C ASN A 206 0.30 0.43 -11.79
N MET A 207 -0.84 0.00 -11.24
CA MET A 207 -2.10 0.77 -11.28
C MET A 207 -2.55 1.04 -9.86
N VAL A 208 -2.78 2.32 -9.54
CA VAL A 208 -3.20 2.72 -8.20
C VAL A 208 -4.18 3.89 -8.28
N PRO A 209 -5.19 3.94 -7.38
CA PRO A 209 -6.12 5.05 -7.34
C PRO A 209 -5.53 6.27 -6.62
N PRO A 210 -6.02 7.48 -6.91
CA PRO A 210 -5.95 8.56 -5.95
C PRO A 210 -6.75 8.17 -4.70
N MET A 211 -6.30 8.58 -3.53
CA MET A 211 -6.90 8.20 -2.25
C MET A 211 -7.12 9.40 -1.35
N LYS A 212 -8.31 9.53 -0.79
CA LYS A 212 -8.57 10.44 0.31
C LYS A 212 -8.47 9.68 1.62
N ILE A 213 -7.58 10.14 2.49
CA ILE A 213 -7.18 9.46 3.74
C ILE A 213 -7.36 10.44 4.89
N ARG A 214 -8.04 10.01 5.96
CA ARG A 214 -8.11 10.79 7.21
C ARG A 214 -6.88 10.52 8.09
N ASP A 215 -6.59 11.46 8.99
CA ASP A 215 -5.58 11.32 10.05
C ASP A 215 -4.18 10.95 9.59
N PHE A 216 -3.79 11.35 8.38
CA PHE A 216 -2.44 11.18 7.88
C PHE A 216 -1.46 12.05 8.66
N THR A 217 -0.34 11.50 9.10
CA THR A 217 0.59 12.14 10.05
C THR A 217 1.74 12.87 9.35
N PHE A 218 1.82 14.15 9.61
CA PHE A 218 2.91 15.04 9.19
C PHE A 218 3.70 15.56 10.38
#